data_2d4421ddf1e35225d462ca49430ab79a
#
_entry.id   2d4421ddf1e35225d462ca49430ab79a
#
_cell.length_a   1.000
_cell.length_b   1.000
_cell.length_c   1.000
_cell.angle_alpha   90.00
_cell.angle_beta   90.00
_cell.angle_gamma   90.00
#
_symmetry.space_group_name_H-M   'P 1'
#
loop_
_entity.id
_entity.type
_entity.pdbx_description
1 polymer ?
#
loop_
_entity_poly.entity_id
_entity_poly.type
_entity_poly.pdbx_seq_one_letter_code
_entity_poly.pdbx_strand_id
1 'polypeptide(L)'
;MEYVLTATKTEARAGSYYDKIWRLYDLTFKLNGYGRSLDQYFASHPPPLSRGARILDAGCGTGLLTLALLRALRFPVSITSLDLSASSVTATRKAVAQSEGRRRDVNYMQGNVLALPFADDSFDFVVTSGALEYMALEDGLNELARVIGPSGHLLHLPIGPSLTSTMLEIGFRFKHHPPKDVLQKTEQRFRVVDHYHFPPLQPIGWSKTALLAQKT
;
A
#
# COMPACT_ATOMS: atom_id res chain seq x y z
N MET A 1 6.69 -21.68 24.37
CA MET A 1 7.67 -22.24 23.43
C MET A 1 7.86 -21.19 22.36
N GLU A 2 8.88 -20.31 22.55
CA GLU A 2 9.15 -19.15 21.70
C GLU A 2 9.76 -19.61 20.37
N TYR A 3 9.05 -19.35 19.27
CA TYR A 3 9.65 -19.38 17.94
C TYR A 3 10.31 -18.03 17.66
N VAL A 4 11.59 -17.91 18.01
CA VAL A 4 12.45 -16.84 17.53
C VAL A 4 12.82 -17.20 16.08
N LEU A 5 12.15 -16.56 15.12
CA LEU A 5 12.55 -16.56 13.72
C LEU A 5 13.84 -15.73 13.60
N THR A 6 14.97 -16.42 13.53
CA THR A 6 16.27 -15.80 13.21
C THR A 6 16.24 -15.36 11.76
N ALA A 7 16.05 -14.06 11.55
CA ALA A 7 16.24 -13.43 10.23
C ALA A 7 17.65 -13.75 9.72
N THR A 8 17.76 -14.21 8.49
CA THR A 8 19.05 -14.52 7.87
C THR A 8 19.87 -13.23 7.70
N LYS A 9 21.23 -13.34 7.73
CA LYS A 9 22.14 -12.18 7.56
C LYS A 9 21.86 -11.38 6.26
N THR A 10 21.24 -12.00 5.28
CA THR A 10 20.84 -11.38 4.01
C THR A 10 19.64 -10.46 4.18
N GLU A 11 18.65 -10.84 4.99
CA GLU A 11 17.47 -10.03 5.31
C GLU A 11 17.81 -8.81 6.17
N ALA A 12 18.72 -8.97 7.12
CA ALA A 12 19.22 -7.87 7.96
C ALA A 12 20.03 -6.84 7.14
N ARG A 13 20.79 -7.25 6.11
CA ARG A 13 21.51 -6.36 5.19
C ARG A 13 20.55 -5.63 4.22
N ALA A 14 19.50 -6.29 3.76
CA ALA A 14 18.45 -5.66 2.96
C ALA A 14 17.76 -4.55 3.76
N GLY A 15 17.36 -4.79 5.01
CA GLY A 15 16.74 -3.79 5.88
C GLY A 15 17.59 -2.52 6.05
N SER A 16 18.90 -2.66 6.31
CA SER A 16 19.80 -1.51 6.51
C SER A 16 20.01 -0.65 5.23
N TYR A 17 19.98 -1.25 4.04
CA TYR A 17 20.06 -0.53 2.78
C TYR A 17 18.76 0.23 2.49
N TYR A 18 17.63 -0.44 2.72
CA TYR A 18 16.30 0.17 2.64
C TYR A 18 16.17 1.37 3.59
N ASP A 19 16.64 1.27 4.83
CA ASP A 19 16.54 2.33 5.83
C ASP A 19 17.27 3.63 5.45
N LYS A 20 18.30 3.58 4.61
CA LYS A 20 19.04 4.76 4.16
C LYS A 20 18.42 5.44 2.95
N ILE A 21 17.95 4.65 2.00
CA ILE A 21 17.45 5.17 0.72
C ILE A 21 16.00 5.62 0.85
N TRP A 22 15.22 4.99 1.70
CA TRP A 22 13.81 5.28 1.83
C TRP A 22 13.52 6.69 2.39
N ARG A 23 14.43 7.27 3.22
CA ARG A 23 14.31 8.66 3.66
C ARG A 23 14.35 9.65 2.49
N LEU A 24 15.21 9.39 1.52
CA LEU A 24 15.29 10.21 0.31
C LEU A 24 14.05 10.02 -0.56
N TYR A 25 13.58 8.79 -0.67
CA TYR A 25 12.35 8.44 -1.37
C TYR A 25 11.13 9.14 -0.75
N ASP A 26 10.95 9.06 0.56
CA ASP A 26 9.87 9.72 1.29
C ASP A 26 9.88 11.25 1.11
N LEU A 27 11.06 11.87 1.21
CA LEU A 27 11.20 13.31 0.98
C LEU A 27 10.77 13.69 -0.44
N THR A 28 11.17 12.90 -1.44
CA THR A 28 10.80 13.11 -2.84
C THR A 28 9.29 13.01 -3.03
N PHE A 29 8.63 12.02 -2.44
CA PHE A 29 7.18 11.84 -2.55
C PHE A 29 6.38 12.89 -1.77
N LYS A 30 6.88 13.35 -0.62
CA LYS A 30 6.26 14.46 0.13
C LYS A 30 6.35 15.78 -0.63
N LEU A 31 7.49 16.05 -1.25
CA LEU A 31 7.72 17.27 -2.03
C LEU A 31 6.99 17.26 -3.38
N ASN A 32 6.80 16.10 -3.99
CA ASN A 32 6.17 15.96 -5.31
C ASN A 32 4.63 16.05 -5.29
N GLY A 33 4.00 16.37 -4.16
CA GLY A 33 2.53 16.50 -4.11
C GLY A 33 1.77 15.17 -4.19
N TYR A 34 2.45 14.03 -3.98
CA TYR A 34 1.83 12.69 -3.98
C TYR A 34 0.62 12.60 -3.04
N GLY A 35 0.74 13.13 -1.83
CA GLY A 35 -0.36 13.17 -0.87
C GLY A 35 -1.58 13.94 -1.37
N ARG A 36 -1.38 15.07 -2.06
CA ARG A 36 -2.47 15.86 -2.67
C ARG A 36 -3.18 15.08 -3.79
N SER A 37 -2.42 14.34 -4.59
CA SER A 37 -2.99 13.52 -5.66
C SER A 37 -3.86 12.40 -5.09
N LEU A 38 -3.46 11.76 -3.98
CA LEU A 38 -4.28 10.79 -3.27
C LEU A 38 -5.54 11.43 -2.68
N ASP A 39 -5.42 12.62 -2.09
CA ASP A 39 -6.58 13.36 -1.56
C ASP A 39 -7.59 13.69 -2.66
N GLN A 40 -7.13 14.13 -3.82
CA GLN A 40 -7.97 14.39 -5.00
C GLN A 40 -8.60 13.10 -5.54
N TYR A 41 -7.83 12.02 -5.59
CA TYR A 41 -8.35 10.71 -5.99
C TYR A 41 -9.50 10.27 -5.09
N PHE A 42 -9.29 10.24 -3.78
CA PHE A 42 -10.35 9.84 -2.83
C PHE A 42 -11.52 10.80 -2.75
N ALA A 43 -11.34 12.07 -3.10
CA ALA A 43 -12.44 13.02 -3.21
C ALA A 43 -13.37 12.73 -4.40
N SER A 44 -12.81 12.25 -5.53
CA SER A 44 -13.56 11.89 -6.74
C SER A 44 -13.96 10.40 -6.79
N HIS A 45 -13.22 9.53 -6.10
CA HIS A 45 -13.43 8.08 -6.03
C HIS A 45 -13.47 7.66 -4.55
N PRO A 46 -14.55 7.98 -3.83
CA PRO A 46 -14.66 7.62 -2.42
C PRO A 46 -14.61 6.11 -2.25
N PRO A 47 -13.83 5.60 -1.28
CA PRO A 47 -13.78 4.16 -1.03
C PRO A 47 -15.17 3.60 -0.74
N PRO A 48 -15.52 2.42 -1.28
CA PRO A 48 -16.83 1.79 -1.10
C PRO A 48 -16.95 1.17 0.30
N LEU A 49 -16.95 1.99 1.33
CA LEU A 49 -16.88 1.61 2.74
C LEU A 49 -18.02 2.18 3.55
N SER A 50 -18.36 1.48 4.62
CA SER A 50 -19.32 1.90 5.62
C SER A 50 -18.66 2.11 6.99
N ARG A 51 -19.43 2.65 7.94
CA ARG A 51 -19.01 2.83 9.33
C ARG A 51 -18.60 1.49 9.94
N GLY A 52 -17.46 1.47 10.62
CA GLY A 52 -16.91 0.29 11.28
C GLY A 52 -16.07 -0.61 10.36
N ALA A 53 -15.86 -0.22 9.09
CA ALA A 53 -15.04 -0.98 8.17
C ALA A 53 -13.62 -1.19 8.67
N ARG A 54 -13.09 -2.39 8.40
CA ARG A 54 -11.72 -2.82 8.72
C ARG A 54 -10.86 -2.66 7.48
N ILE A 55 -9.79 -1.88 7.59
CA ILE A 55 -8.92 -1.52 6.47
C ILE A 55 -7.50 -2.00 6.74
N LEU A 56 -6.85 -2.61 5.76
CA LEU A 56 -5.43 -2.92 5.78
C LEU A 56 -4.69 -2.02 4.78
N ASP A 57 -3.66 -1.30 5.24
CA ASP A 57 -2.65 -0.67 4.40
C ASP A 57 -1.44 -1.60 4.35
N ALA A 58 -1.37 -2.41 3.27
CA ALA A 58 -0.35 -3.45 3.08
C ALA A 58 0.88 -2.87 2.38
N GLY A 59 1.98 -2.77 3.12
CA GLY A 59 3.19 -2.05 2.70
C GLY A 59 3.02 -0.55 2.90
N CYS A 60 2.69 -0.12 4.13
CA CYS A 60 2.31 1.25 4.44
C CYS A 60 3.42 2.29 4.25
N GLY A 61 4.69 1.86 4.22
CA GLY A 61 5.84 2.76 4.03
C GLY A 61 5.85 3.90 5.04
N THR A 62 5.70 5.12 4.55
CA THR A 62 5.68 6.35 5.37
C THR A 62 4.28 6.79 5.79
N GLY A 63 3.28 6.01 5.46
CA GLY A 63 1.90 6.26 5.83
C GLY A 63 1.16 7.23 4.91
N LEU A 64 1.66 7.51 3.70
CA LEU A 64 0.99 8.43 2.78
C LEU A 64 -0.43 7.98 2.45
N LEU A 65 -0.61 6.68 2.19
CA LEU A 65 -1.91 6.12 1.87
C LEU A 65 -2.81 6.05 3.12
N THR A 66 -2.26 5.59 4.27
CA THR A 66 -2.94 5.67 5.58
C THR A 66 -3.45 7.09 5.86
N LEU A 67 -2.62 8.12 5.70
CA LEU A 67 -2.99 9.51 5.94
C LEU A 67 -4.07 10.00 4.97
N ALA A 68 -4.00 9.61 3.70
CA ALA A 68 -5.01 9.98 2.71
C ALA A 68 -6.38 9.36 3.05
N LEU A 69 -6.41 8.08 3.45
CA LEU A 69 -7.61 7.42 3.94
C LEU A 69 -8.18 8.12 5.19
N LEU A 70 -7.33 8.49 6.14
CA LEU A 70 -7.74 9.21 7.35
C LEU A 70 -8.37 10.57 7.03
N ARG A 71 -7.92 11.26 6.00
CA ARG A 71 -8.52 12.52 5.53
C ARG A 71 -9.81 12.30 4.75
N ALA A 72 -9.86 11.27 3.93
CA ALA A 72 -11.01 11.00 3.06
C ALA A 72 -12.23 10.47 3.83
N LEU A 73 -12.02 9.57 4.78
CA LEU A 73 -13.10 8.90 5.50
C LEU A 73 -13.63 9.79 6.63
N ARG A 74 -14.93 10.11 6.63
CA ARG A 74 -15.59 10.99 7.60
C ARG A 74 -16.31 10.23 8.72
N PHE A 75 -16.26 8.90 8.70
CA PHE A 75 -16.90 8.00 9.67
C PHE A 75 -15.85 7.10 10.36
N PRO A 76 -16.17 6.49 11.50
CA PRO A 76 -15.26 5.58 12.19
C PRO A 76 -14.92 4.36 11.35
N VAL A 77 -13.63 4.05 11.28
CA VAL A 77 -13.05 2.83 10.67
C VAL A 77 -11.87 2.37 11.54
N SER A 78 -11.49 1.10 11.44
CA SER A 78 -10.24 0.58 11.99
C SER A 78 -9.25 0.38 10.86
N ILE A 79 -8.05 0.97 10.95
CA ILE A 79 -6.99 0.82 9.95
C ILE A 79 -5.84 0.05 10.57
N THR A 80 -5.36 -0.99 9.91
CA THR A 80 -4.09 -1.64 10.23
C THR A 80 -3.07 -1.27 9.18
N SER A 81 -2.01 -0.59 9.57
CA SER A 81 -0.87 -0.22 8.71
C SER A 81 0.26 -1.21 8.95
N LEU A 82 0.57 -2.01 7.94
CA LEU A 82 1.56 -3.09 8.00
C LEU A 82 2.69 -2.82 7.01
N ASP A 83 3.94 -3.06 7.43
CA ASP A 83 5.12 -3.01 6.56
C ASP A 83 6.17 -4.02 7.03
N LEU A 84 6.99 -4.52 6.11
CA LEU A 84 8.11 -5.40 6.41
C LEU A 84 9.19 -4.69 7.24
N SER A 85 9.36 -3.38 7.03
CA SER A 85 10.34 -2.53 7.70
C SER A 85 9.78 -1.93 8.99
N ALA A 86 10.40 -2.22 10.12
CA ALA A 86 10.07 -1.61 11.41
C ALA A 86 10.23 -0.07 11.39
N SER A 87 11.17 0.45 10.60
CA SER A 87 11.38 1.90 10.43
C SER A 87 10.23 2.56 9.67
N SER A 88 9.69 1.90 8.66
CA SER A 88 8.48 2.32 7.93
C SER A 88 7.27 2.38 8.86
N VAL A 89 7.04 1.33 9.64
CA VAL A 89 5.96 1.28 10.64
C VAL A 89 6.08 2.43 11.65
N THR A 90 7.29 2.68 12.16
CA THR A 90 7.58 3.78 13.08
C THR A 90 7.29 5.14 12.45
N ALA A 91 7.66 5.31 11.19
CA ALA A 91 7.42 6.56 10.46
C ALA A 91 5.93 6.80 10.20
N THR A 92 5.19 5.76 9.79
CA THR A 92 3.73 5.84 9.64
C THR A 92 3.07 6.24 10.96
N ARG A 93 3.45 5.60 12.07
CA ARG A 93 2.95 5.96 13.41
C ARG A 93 3.21 7.43 13.74
N LYS A 94 4.44 7.90 13.49
CA LYS A 94 4.82 9.30 13.73
C LYS A 94 4.02 10.26 12.85
N ALA A 95 3.87 9.95 11.56
CA ALA A 95 3.13 10.77 10.62
C ALA A 95 1.64 10.89 11.01
N VAL A 96 1.02 9.78 11.41
CA VAL A 96 -0.37 9.78 11.89
C VAL A 96 -0.51 10.56 13.20
N ALA A 97 0.43 10.40 14.14
CA ALA A 97 0.40 11.14 15.42
C ALA A 97 0.56 12.66 15.22
N GLN A 98 1.26 13.10 14.16
CA GLN A 98 1.45 14.52 13.81
C GLN A 98 0.31 15.07 12.93
N SER A 99 -0.55 14.23 12.38
CA SER A 99 -1.68 14.68 11.58
C SER A 99 -2.76 15.27 12.50
N GLU A 100 -3.25 16.47 12.17
CA GLU A 100 -4.41 17.04 12.80
C GLU A 100 -5.66 16.23 12.47
N GLY A 101 -6.31 15.64 13.45
CA GLY A 101 -7.54 14.89 13.23
C GLY A 101 -7.98 14.04 14.41
N ARG A 102 -9.27 13.69 14.41
CA ARG A 102 -9.91 12.87 15.45
C ARG A 102 -9.12 11.58 15.68
N ARG A 103 -8.95 11.17 16.94
CA ARG A 103 -8.45 9.84 17.31
C ARG A 103 -9.18 8.79 16.48
N ARG A 104 -8.45 8.19 15.53
CA ARG A 104 -8.93 7.06 14.73
C ARG A 104 -8.20 5.82 15.20
N ASP A 105 -8.88 4.71 15.10
CA ASP A 105 -8.31 3.42 15.46
C ASP A 105 -7.31 3.01 14.36
N VAL A 106 -6.02 3.28 14.58
CA VAL A 106 -4.93 2.88 13.69
C VAL A 106 -3.98 1.95 14.42
N ASN A 107 -3.91 0.71 13.99
CA ASN A 107 -2.99 -0.30 14.45
C ASN A 107 -1.74 -0.31 13.56
N TYR A 108 -0.58 -0.55 14.16
CA TYR A 108 0.71 -0.56 13.45
C TYR A 108 1.40 -1.88 13.67
N MET A 109 1.77 -2.56 12.58
CA MET A 109 2.33 -3.90 12.65
C MET A 109 3.51 -4.06 11.70
N GLN A 110 4.57 -4.69 12.18
CA GLN A 110 5.61 -5.19 11.30
C GLN A 110 5.19 -6.57 10.78
N GLY A 111 5.23 -6.77 9.46
CA GLY A 111 4.82 -8.04 8.85
C GLY A 111 5.15 -8.13 7.38
N ASN A 112 5.07 -9.36 6.85
CA ASN A 112 5.30 -9.65 5.45
C ASN A 112 3.97 -9.77 4.70
N VAL A 113 3.81 -9.05 3.59
CA VAL A 113 2.61 -9.12 2.73
C VAL A 113 2.40 -10.51 2.14
N LEU A 114 3.46 -11.32 1.99
CA LEU A 114 3.37 -12.71 1.52
C LEU A 114 2.92 -13.71 2.60
N ALA A 115 2.81 -13.28 3.86
CA ALA A 115 2.40 -14.12 5.00
C ALA A 115 1.75 -13.23 6.04
N LEU A 116 0.57 -12.73 5.75
CA LEU A 116 -0.16 -11.79 6.61
C LEU A 116 -0.67 -12.51 7.87
N PRO A 117 -0.40 -11.98 9.07
CA PRO A 117 -0.76 -12.62 10.33
C PRO A 117 -2.25 -12.40 10.67
N PHE A 118 -3.11 -12.52 9.68
CA PHE A 118 -4.56 -12.34 9.81
C PHE A 118 -5.30 -13.56 9.29
N ALA A 119 -6.44 -13.83 9.89
CA ALA A 119 -7.35 -14.86 9.38
C ALA A 119 -7.92 -14.47 8.00
N ASP A 120 -8.47 -15.45 7.30
CA ASP A 120 -9.21 -15.21 6.07
C ASP A 120 -10.35 -14.22 6.35
N ASP A 121 -10.71 -13.41 5.36
CA ASP A 121 -11.86 -12.50 5.42
C ASP A 121 -11.80 -11.47 6.57
N SER A 122 -10.59 -11.07 6.99
CA SER A 122 -10.38 -10.14 8.10
C SER A 122 -10.63 -8.67 7.77
N PHE A 123 -10.61 -8.28 6.49
CA PHE A 123 -10.70 -6.88 6.07
C PHE A 123 -11.77 -6.66 5.02
N ASP A 124 -12.42 -5.50 5.11
CA ASP A 124 -13.43 -5.05 4.15
C ASP A 124 -12.78 -4.29 2.98
N PHE A 125 -11.59 -3.74 3.22
CA PHE A 125 -10.82 -2.99 2.23
C PHE A 125 -9.32 -3.15 2.46
N VAL A 126 -8.60 -3.47 1.41
CA VAL A 126 -7.13 -3.51 1.44
C VAL A 126 -6.59 -2.49 0.45
N VAL A 127 -5.62 -1.70 0.87
CA VAL A 127 -4.90 -0.78 0.00
C VAL A 127 -3.42 -1.16 -0.03
N THR A 128 -2.79 -0.99 -1.18
CA THR A 128 -1.35 -1.20 -1.34
C THR A 128 -0.78 -0.30 -2.44
N SER A 129 0.40 0.23 -2.22
CA SER A 129 1.05 1.14 -3.17
C SER A 129 2.55 0.90 -3.23
N GLY A 130 3.03 0.34 -4.33
CA GLY A 130 4.46 0.12 -4.55
C GLY A 130 5.08 -1.00 -3.71
N ALA A 131 4.29 -1.83 -3.05
CA ALA A 131 4.79 -2.95 -2.24
C ALA A 131 4.86 -4.27 -3.04
N LEU A 132 3.93 -4.50 -3.96
CA LEU A 132 3.87 -5.74 -4.73
C LEU A 132 5.01 -5.86 -5.76
N GLU A 133 5.69 -4.77 -6.08
CA GLU A 133 6.86 -4.74 -6.96
C GLU A 133 8.10 -5.43 -6.38
N TYR A 134 8.09 -5.73 -5.10
CA TYR A 134 9.18 -6.42 -4.39
C TYR A 134 8.99 -7.94 -4.28
N MET A 135 7.92 -8.47 -4.89
CA MET A 135 7.55 -9.89 -4.76
C MET A 135 6.94 -10.44 -6.06
N ALA A 136 6.71 -11.74 -6.11
CA ALA A 136 5.90 -12.32 -7.17
C ALA A 136 4.46 -11.78 -7.03
N LEU A 137 3.99 -11.09 -8.06
CA LEU A 137 2.70 -10.38 -8.05
C LEU A 137 1.53 -11.29 -7.69
N GLU A 138 1.56 -12.52 -8.23
CA GLU A 138 0.51 -13.51 -8.01
C GLU A 138 0.43 -13.95 -6.55
N ASP A 139 1.58 -14.18 -5.90
CA ASP A 139 1.64 -14.56 -4.49
C ASP A 139 1.11 -13.45 -3.59
N GLY A 140 1.53 -12.20 -3.86
CA GLY A 140 1.02 -11.03 -3.14
C GLY A 140 -0.50 -10.86 -3.31
N LEU A 141 -1.00 -10.96 -4.54
CA LEU A 141 -2.44 -10.84 -4.82
C LEU A 141 -3.25 -11.99 -4.18
N ASN A 142 -2.72 -13.22 -4.17
CA ASN A 142 -3.35 -14.35 -3.50
C ASN A 142 -3.52 -14.12 -2.00
N GLU A 143 -2.45 -13.63 -1.35
CA GLU A 143 -2.47 -13.37 0.09
C GLU A 143 -3.39 -12.18 0.45
N LEU A 144 -3.38 -11.12 -0.35
CA LEU A 144 -4.33 -10.02 -0.18
C LEU A 144 -5.77 -10.49 -0.39
N ALA A 145 -6.03 -11.32 -1.40
CA ALA A 145 -7.36 -11.88 -1.64
C ALA A 145 -7.82 -12.78 -0.48
N ARG A 146 -6.91 -13.52 0.16
CA ARG A 146 -7.23 -14.36 1.32
C ARG A 146 -7.78 -13.53 2.48
N VAL A 147 -7.14 -12.42 2.79
CA VAL A 147 -7.53 -11.59 3.95
C VAL A 147 -8.68 -10.62 3.67
N ILE A 148 -9.02 -10.38 2.40
CA ILE A 148 -10.20 -9.57 2.02
C ILE A 148 -11.45 -10.42 2.16
N GLY A 149 -12.48 -9.90 2.86
CA GLY A 149 -13.77 -10.55 3.03
C GLY A 149 -14.60 -10.62 1.75
N PRO A 150 -15.67 -11.42 1.73
CA PRO A 150 -16.60 -11.49 0.60
C PRO A 150 -17.12 -10.09 0.22
N SER A 151 -17.12 -9.79 -1.08
CA SER A 151 -17.47 -8.46 -1.61
C SER A 151 -16.59 -7.30 -1.12
N GLY A 152 -15.53 -7.57 -0.36
CA GLY A 152 -14.51 -6.56 0.01
C GLY A 152 -13.70 -6.11 -1.20
N HIS A 153 -12.92 -5.05 -1.03
CA HIS A 153 -12.24 -4.41 -2.16
C HIS A 153 -10.73 -4.31 -1.94
N LEU A 154 -10.01 -4.37 -3.04
CA LEU A 154 -8.59 -4.06 -3.15
C LEU A 154 -8.41 -2.75 -3.92
N LEU A 155 -7.67 -1.80 -3.35
CA LEU A 155 -7.13 -0.66 -4.08
C LEU A 155 -5.62 -0.86 -4.26
N HIS A 156 -5.20 -1.18 -5.47
CA HIS A 156 -3.81 -1.37 -5.83
C HIS A 156 -3.31 -0.17 -6.63
N LEU A 157 -2.22 0.45 -6.18
CA LEU A 157 -1.52 1.51 -6.90
C LEU A 157 -0.17 0.98 -7.40
N PRO A 158 -0.15 0.24 -8.52
CA PRO A 158 1.08 -0.30 -9.09
C PRO A 158 2.00 0.79 -9.62
N ILE A 159 3.30 0.50 -9.61
CA ILE A 159 4.29 1.33 -10.31
C ILE A 159 4.27 0.93 -11.79
N GLY A 160 3.89 1.88 -12.64
CA GLY A 160 3.90 1.72 -14.08
C GLY A 160 5.26 2.02 -14.71
N PRO A 161 5.50 1.56 -15.95
CA PRO A 161 6.71 1.86 -16.69
C PRO A 161 6.80 3.36 -17.01
N SER A 162 7.89 4.01 -16.59
CA SER A 162 8.19 5.40 -16.90
C SER A 162 9.71 5.62 -16.81
N LEU A 163 10.21 6.72 -17.36
CA LEU A 163 11.63 7.07 -17.21
C LEU A 163 12.00 7.20 -15.73
N THR A 164 11.11 7.78 -14.93
CA THR A 164 11.32 7.91 -13.48
C THR A 164 11.29 6.56 -12.76
N SER A 165 10.39 5.64 -13.11
CA SER A 165 10.34 4.31 -12.51
C SER A 165 11.56 3.47 -12.86
N THR A 166 12.08 3.57 -14.10
CA THR A 166 13.30 2.85 -14.52
C THR A 166 14.53 3.32 -13.73
N MET A 167 14.66 4.62 -13.47
CA MET A 167 15.73 5.13 -12.61
C MET A 167 15.58 4.64 -11.15
N LEU A 168 14.35 4.57 -10.67
CA LEU A 168 14.05 4.08 -9.32
C LEU A 168 14.30 2.57 -9.19
N GLU A 169 14.02 1.77 -10.22
CA GLU A 169 14.31 0.33 -10.23
C GLU A 169 15.78 0.02 -9.95
N ILE A 170 16.69 0.79 -10.58
CA ILE A 170 18.13 0.62 -10.40
C ILE A 170 18.52 0.97 -8.96
N GLY A 171 17.92 2.03 -8.39
CA GLY A 171 18.22 2.50 -7.04
C GLY A 171 17.61 1.65 -5.93
N PHE A 172 16.41 1.14 -6.12
CA PHE A 172 15.61 0.49 -5.08
C PHE A 172 15.48 -1.03 -5.24
N ARG A 173 16.08 -1.62 -6.28
CA ARG A 173 16.09 -3.08 -6.53
C ARG A 173 14.70 -3.71 -6.53
N PHE A 174 13.70 -3.01 -7.03
CA PHE A 174 12.39 -3.58 -7.32
C PHE A 174 12.24 -3.80 -8.83
N LYS A 175 11.22 -4.50 -9.24
CA LYS A 175 10.86 -4.69 -10.64
C LYS A 175 9.40 -4.34 -10.83
N HIS A 176 9.11 -3.35 -11.68
CA HIS A 176 7.73 -3.06 -12.03
C HIS A 176 7.12 -4.23 -12.80
N HIS A 177 5.87 -4.52 -12.50
CA HIS A 177 5.11 -5.51 -13.25
C HIS A 177 4.50 -4.87 -14.51
N PRO A 178 4.52 -5.54 -15.66
CA PRO A 178 3.85 -5.03 -16.86
C PRO A 178 2.37 -4.75 -16.57
N PRO A 179 1.80 -3.61 -17.02
CA PRO A 179 0.41 -3.25 -16.72
C PRO A 179 -0.61 -4.32 -17.13
N LYS A 180 -0.35 -5.02 -18.24
CA LYS A 180 -1.17 -6.16 -18.70
C LYS A 180 -1.17 -7.30 -17.68
N ASP A 181 -0.01 -7.63 -17.12
CA ASP A 181 0.14 -8.71 -16.14
C ASP A 181 -0.56 -8.31 -14.82
N VAL A 182 -0.44 -7.04 -14.42
CA VAL A 182 -1.15 -6.52 -13.23
C VAL A 182 -2.65 -6.70 -13.39
N LEU A 183 -3.21 -6.29 -14.52
CA LEU A 183 -4.63 -6.42 -14.79
C LEU A 183 -5.05 -7.89 -14.83
N GLN A 184 -4.40 -8.70 -15.66
CA GLN A 184 -4.72 -10.12 -15.85
C GLN A 184 -4.65 -10.91 -14.53
N LYS A 185 -3.60 -10.70 -13.72
CA LYS A 185 -3.46 -11.41 -12.45
C LYS A 185 -4.44 -10.92 -11.39
N THR A 186 -4.79 -9.63 -11.41
CA THR A 186 -5.85 -9.11 -10.54
C THR A 186 -7.19 -9.74 -10.88
N GLU A 187 -7.53 -9.88 -12.17
CA GLU A 187 -8.80 -10.46 -12.63
C GLU A 187 -8.98 -11.95 -12.29
N GLN A 188 -7.91 -12.65 -11.93
CA GLN A 188 -8.00 -14.04 -11.47
C GLN A 188 -8.67 -14.19 -10.08
N ARG A 189 -8.67 -13.15 -9.27
CA ARG A 189 -9.16 -13.17 -7.87
C ARG A 189 -10.19 -12.09 -7.58
N PHE A 190 -10.28 -11.09 -8.45
CA PHE A 190 -11.09 -9.91 -8.25
C PHE A 190 -11.79 -9.54 -9.55
N ARG A 191 -12.94 -8.91 -9.44
CA ARG A 191 -13.57 -8.18 -10.54
C ARG A 191 -13.08 -6.74 -10.51
N VAL A 192 -12.38 -6.29 -11.55
CA VAL A 192 -11.96 -4.89 -11.69
C VAL A 192 -13.19 -4.00 -11.77
N VAL A 193 -13.26 -3.03 -10.88
CA VAL A 193 -14.37 -2.06 -10.76
C VAL A 193 -14.02 -0.75 -11.43
N ASP A 194 -12.78 -0.29 -11.25
CA ASP A 194 -12.28 0.96 -11.80
C ASP A 194 -10.77 0.88 -12.07
N HIS A 195 -10.32 1.54 -13.14
CA HIS A 195 -8.92 1.68 -13.49
C HIS A 195 -8.64 3.16 -13.80
N TYR A 196 -8.20 3.88 -12.80
CA TYR A 196 -7.96 5.31 -12.87
C TYR A 196 -6.52 5.65 -13.26
N HIS A 197 -6.39 6.54 -14.22
CA HIS A 197 -5.12 7.11 -14.65
C HIS A 197 -5.00 8.52 -14.09
N PHE A 198 -4.01 8.75 -13.24
CA PHE A 198 -3.77 10.08 -12.70
C PHE A 198 -3.41 11.07 -13.81
N PRO A 199 -3.92 12.31 -13.76
CA PRO A 199 -3.61 13.33 -14.77
C PRO A 199 -2.12 13.58 -14.92
N PRO A 200 -1.61 13.86 -16.13
CA PRO A 200 -0.17 14.09 -16.36
C PRO A 200 0.42 15.27 -15.58
N LEU A 201 -0.43 16.23 -15.18
CA LEU A 201 -0.04 17.38 -14.35
C LEU A 201 0.19 16.97 -12.88
N GLN A 202 -0.21 15.78 -12.49
CA GLN A 202 0.04 15.24 -11.15
C GLN A 202 1.27 14.33 -11.19
N PRO A 203 2.32 14.59 -10.39
CA PRO A 203 3.55 13.78 -10.42
C PRO A 203 3.35 12.30 -10.15
N ILE A 204 2.32 11.92 -9.40
CA ILE A 204 1.93 10.51 -9.20
C ILE A 204 1.58 9.81 -10.54
N GLY A 205 0.95 10.54 -11.46
CA GLY A 205 0.52 10.02 -12.76
C GLY A 205 1.67 9.65 -13.70
N TRP A 206 2.91 10.10 -13.38
CA TRP A 206 4.07 9.73 -14.15
C TRP A 206 4.56 8.31 -13.88
N SER A 207 4.12 7.72 -12.77
CA SER A 207 4.62 6.42 -12.35
C SER A 207 3.54 5.48 -11.82
N LYS A 208 2.31 5.92 -11.64
CA LYS A 208 1.26 5.09 -11.02
C LYS A 208 -0.11 5.25 -11.68
N THR A 209 -0.87 4.18 -11.57
CA THR A 209 -2.31 4.14 -11.79
C THR A 209 -3.00 3.69 -10.49
N ALA A 210 -4.32 3.77 -10.41
CA ALA A 210 -5.07 3.20 -9.32
C ALA A 210 -6.06 2.17 -9.89
N LEU A 211 -5.97 0.94 -9.39
CA LEU A 211 -6.83 -0.17 -9.78
C LEU A 211 -7.71 -0.54 -8.57
N LEU A 212 -9.01 -0.26 -8.68
CA LEU A 212 -9.99 -0.70 -7.70
C LEU A 212 -10.64 -1.99 -8.17
N ALA A 213 -10.61 -3.02 -7.34
CA ALA A 213 -11.14 -4.33 -7.65
C ALA A 213 -11.91 -4.91 -6.47
N GLN A 214 -12.96 -5.66 -6.75
CA GLN A 214 -13.82 -6.31 -5.76
C GLN A 214 -13.55 -7.81 -5.73
N LYS A 215 -13.43 -8.39 -4.54
CA LYS A 215 -13.29 -9.86 -4.37
C LYS A 215 -14.55 -10.55 -4.92
N THR A 216 -14.31 -11.53 -5.79
CA THR A 216 -15.35 -12.39 -6.40
C THR A 216 -15.74 -13.54 -5.51
#